data_3ef79002c5d625b52ba4485fb0199c18
#
_entry.id   3ef79002c5d625b52ba4485fb0199c18
#
_cell.length_a   1.000
_cell.length_b   1.000
_cell.length_c   1.000
_cell.angle_alpha   90.00
_cell.angle_beta   90.00
_cell.angle_gamma   90.00
#
_symmetry.space_group_name_H-M   'P 1'
#
loop_
_entity.id
_entity.type
_entity.pdbx_description
1 polymer ?
#
loop_
_entity_poly.entity_id
_entity_poly.type
_entity_poly.pdbx_seq_one_letter_code
_entity_poly.pdbx_strand_id
1 'polypeptide(L)'
;MRQRTFLSAILLVSFGLATFAQGKSVTVKISDLEKVTTTVQNASSSSSSSCGTSDFPVYQGSDQKDVDIADLSWISVRHDLTPSNPSYIKLELTFKNGTSGIYEMVRYIRFTGKTEEGNFAIQVKDINTIEIVQKT
;
A
#
# COMPACT_ATOMS: atom_id res chain seq x y z
N MET A 1 6.85 28.87 39.14
CA MET A 1 7.54 28.72 37.91
C MET A 1 7.65 27.31 37.46
N ARG A 2 7.58 26.38 38.29
CA ARG A 2 7.58 25.02 37.83
C ARG A 2 6.36 24.68 37.08
N GLN A 3 5.26 25.31 37.34
CA GLN A 3 4.05 24.92 36.68
C GLN A 3 4.07 25.10 35.20
N ARG A 4 4.98 25.89 34.73
CA ARG A 4 5.02 26.06 33.31
C ARG A 4 5.20 24.81 32.55
N THR A 5 5.99 23.95 33.10
CA THR A 5 6.23 22.70 32.41
C THR A 5 5.00 21.89 32.22
N PHE A 6 4.06 22.04 33.12
CA PHE A 6 2.86 21.28 32.97
C PHE A 6 2.08 21.62 31.75
N LEU A 7 2.12 22.84 31.40
CA LEU A 7 1.37 23.29 30.25
C LEU A 7 1.81 22.58 29.01
N SER A 8 3.09 22.37 28.90
CA SER A 8 3.59 21.68 27.72
C SER A 8 3.03 20.31 27.62
N ALA A 9 2.93 19.65 28.74
CA ALA A 9 2.43 18.29 28.69
C ALA A 9 1.02 18.23 28.16
N ILE A 10 0.24 19.21 28.49
CA ILE A 10 -1.13 19.23 28.04
C ILE A 10 -1.20 19.33 26.55
N LEU A 11 -0.35 20.13 25.99
CA LEU A 11 -0.35 20.26 24.55
C LEU A 11 -0.10 18.96 23.85
N LEU A 12 0.79 18.19 24.36
CA LEU A 12 1.10 16.93 23.75
C LEU A 12 -0.09 16.02 23.69
N VAL A 13 -0.89 16.08 24.73
CA VAL A 13 -2.05 15.22 24.77
C VAL A 13 -3.00 15.52 23.65
N SER A 14 -3.31 16.77 23.48
CA SER A 14 -4.26 17.12 22.45
C SER A 14 -3.71 16.79 21.08
N PHE A 15 -2.44 16.92 20.92
CA PHE A 15 -1.83 16.60 19.66
C PHE A 15 -1.97 15.13 19.34
N GLY A 16 -1.82 14.28 20.33
CA GLY A 16 -1.94 12.88 20.09
C GLY A 16 -3.31 12.46 19.60
N LEU A 17 -4.32 13.18 20.00
CA LEU A 17 -5.65 12.84 19.56
C LEU A 17 -5.81 12.95 18.07
N ALA A 18 -5.19 13.92 17.50
CA ALA A 18 -5.33 14.14 16.07
C ALA A 18 -4.86 12.94 15.27
N THR A 19 -3.87 12.23 15.76
CA THR A 19 -3.36 11.11 15.00
C THR A 19 -4.33 9.97 14.91
N PHE A 20 -5.20 9.81 15.85
CA PHE A 20 -6.13 8.71 15.79
C PHE A 20 -7.08 8.81 14.64
N ALA A 21 -7.50 10.00 14.34
CA ALA A 21 -8.50 10.19 13.32
C ALA A 21 -8.02 9.73 11.97
N GLN A 22 -6.72 9.67 11.78
CA GLN A 22 -6.19 9.35 10.48
C GLN A 22 -6.19 7.87 10.16
N GLY A 23 -6.16 7.03 11.17
CA GLY A 23 -6.04 5.62 10.92
C GLY A 23 -4.68 5.30 10.34
N LYS A 24 -4.62 4.25 9.57
CA LYS A 24 -3.37 3.80 8.99
C LYS A 24 -2.99 4.62 7.78
N SER A 25 -1.73 4.98 7.71
CA SER A 25 -1.20 5.72 6.59
C SER A 25 0.03 4.96 6.09
N VAL A 26 -0.01 4.56 4.85
CA VAL A 26 1.05 3.75 4.26
C VAL A 26 1.72 4.55 3.16
N THR A 27 3.02 4.62 3.22
CA THR A 27 3.82 5.27 2.18
C THR A 27 4.53 4.18 1.40
N VAL A 28 4.47 4.28 0.08
CA VAL A 28 5.09 3.29 -0.79
C VAL A 28 5.93 3.98 -1.84
N LYS A 29 6.87 3.25 -2.39
CA LYS A 29 7.62 3.67 -3.57
C LYS A 29 7.23 2.74 -4.70
N ILE A 30 6.59 3.28 -5.71
CA ILE A 30 6.10 2.51 -6.84
C ILE A 30 7.03 2.73 -8.01
N SER A 31 7.55 1.64 -8.55
CA SER A 31 8.38 1.67 -9.75
C SER A 31 7.56 1.11 -10.89
N ASP A 32 7.40 1.88 -11.95
CA ASP A 32 6.59 1.44 -13.08
C ASP A 32 7.43 0.65 -14.08
N LEU A 33 6.83 0.29 -15.20
CA LEU A 33 7.51 -0.55 -16.18
C LEU A 33 8.70 0.14 -16.82
N GLU A 34 8.71 1.47 -16.79
CA GLU A 34 9.85 2.22 -17.31
C GLU A 34 10.86 2.53 -16.23
N LYS A 35 10.66 1.96 -15.04
CA LYS A 35 11.57 2.08 -13.92
C LYS A 35 11.62 3.48 -13.34
N VAL A 36 10.56 4.23 -13.54
CA VAL A 36 10.39 5.53 -12.88
C VAL A 36 9.78 5.27 -11.52
N THR A 37 10.41 5.76 -10.47
CA THR A 37 9.96 5.52 -9.11
C THR A 37 9.26 6.75 -8.57
N THR A 38 8.08 6.53 -8.00
CA THR A 38 7.27 7.60 -7.43
C THR A 38 6.98 7.25 -5.98
N THR A 39 7.17 8.21 -5.09
CA THR A 39 6.82 8.03 -3.68
C THR A 39 5.39 8.48 -3.48
N VAL A 40 4.57 7.58 -2.97
CA VAL A 40 3.13 7.79 -2.85
C VAL A 40 2.73 7.64 -1.39
N GLN A 41 2.07 8.67 -0.87
CA GLN A 41 1.60 8.68 0.51
C GLN A 41 0.14 8.31 0.55
N ASN A 42 -0.28 7.76 1.69
CA ASN A 42 -1.67 7.31 1.87
C ASN A 42 -2.08 6.33 0.78
N ALA A 43 -1.19 5.39 0.52
CA ALA A 43 -1.41 4.43 -0.55
C ALA A 43 -2.57 3.51 -0.22
N SER A 44 -3.40 3.25 -1.21
CA SER A 44 -4.52 2.35 -1.08
C SER A 44 -4.78 1.71 -2.42
N SER A 45 -5.61 0.69 -2.43
CA SER A 45 -6.04 0.07 -3.68
C SER A 45 -7.52 0.29 -3.87
N SER A 46 -7.97 0.28 -5.11
CA SER A 46 -9.38 0.39 -5.38
C SER A 46 -9.73 -0.59 -6.48
N SER A 47 -10.85 -1.26 -6.27
CA SER A 47 -11.42 -2.12 -7.28
C SER A 47 -12.78 -1.57 -7.63
N SER A 48 -13.43 -2.23 -8.56
CA SER A 48 -14.73 -1.76 -9.00
C SER A 48 -15.76 -1.76 -7.88
N SER A 49 -15.53 -2.53 -6.84
CA SER A 49 -16.54 -2.68 -5.80
C SER A 49 -16.18 -1.97 -4.50
N SER A 50 -15.08 -1.27 -4.43
CA SER A 50 -14.69 -0.64 -3.17
C SER A 50 -14.04 0.69 -3.43
N CYS A 51 -14.04 1.50 -2.39
CA CYS A 51 -13.48 2.85 -2.46
C CYS A 51 -12.17 2.87 -1.72
N GLY A 52 -11.09 2.74 -2.43
CA GLY A 52 -9.75 2.97 -1.90
C GLY A 52 -9.50 2.51 -0.48
N THR A 53 -9.23 1.25 -0.29
CA THR A 53 -8.83 0.73 1.01
C THR A 53 -7.39 0.30 0.94
N SER A 54 -6.77 0.11 2.10
CA SER A 54 -5.41 -0.40 2.12
C SER A 54 -5.38 -1.91 1.86
N ASP A 55 -6.53 -2.55 1.91
CA ASP A 55 -6.61 -3.98 1.61
C ASP A 55 -6.84 -4.18 0.13
N PHE A 56 -6.30 -5.26 -0.41
CA PHE A 56 -6.58 -5.59 -1.79
C PHE A 56 -6.72 -7.11 -1.92
N PRO A 57 -7.58 -7.54 -2.85
CA PRO A 57 -7.85 -8.96 -2.99
C PRO A 57 -6.78 -9.63 -3.85
N VAL A 58 -6.30 -10.76 -3.39
CA VAL A 58 -5.39 -11.60 -4.15
C VAL A 58 -5.91 -13.02 -4.11
N TYR A 59 -5.46 -13.80 -5.05
CA TYR A 59 -5.87 -15.18 -5.18
C TYR A 59 -4.66 -16.08 -5.16
N GLN A 60 -4.81 -17.22 -4.48
CA GLN A 60 -3.80 -18.25 -4.50
C GLN A 60 -4.56 -19.53 -4.82
N GLY A 61 -4.45 -19.97 -6.08
CA GLY A 61 -5.35 -21.01 -6.55
C GLY A 61 -6.77 -20.50 -6.59
N SER A 62 -7.68 -21.20 -5.97
CA SER A 62 -9.05 -20.76 -5.90
C SER A 62 -9.36 -19.97 -4.64
N ASP A 63 -8.38 -19.80 -3.76
CA ASP A 63 -8.60 -19.12 -2.49
C ASP A 63 -8.38 -17.63 -2.67
N GLN A 64 -9.34 -16.84 -2.20
CA GLN A 64 -9.21 -15.39 -2.20
C GLN A 64 -8.83 -14.94 -0.81
N LYS A 65 -7.90 -14.00 -0.77
CA LYS A 65 -7.46 -13.38 0.48
C LYS A 65 -7.42 -11.88 0.30
N ASP A 66 -7.78 -11.17 1.36
CA ASP A 66 -7.59 -9.73 1.40
C ASP A 66 -6.31 -9.45 2.15
N VAL A 67 -5.40 -8.74 1.50
CA VAL A 67 -4.09 -8.45 2.05
C VAL A 67 -4.01 -6.97 2.32
N ASP A 68 -3.57 -6.61 3.53
CA ASP A 68 -3.37 -5.23 3.90
C ASP A 68 -1.97 -4.81 3.46
N ILE A 69 -1.89 -3.72 2.71
CA ILE A 69 -0.59 -3.22 2.26
C ILE A 69 0.36 -3.02 3.43
N ALA A 70 -0.17 -2.63 4.58
CA ALA A 70 0.66 -2.36 5.75
C ALA A 70 1.36 -3.60 6.28
N ASP A 71 0.90 -4.78 5.91
CA ASP A 71 1.54 -6.03 6.34
C ASP A 71 2.63 -6.50 5.41
N LEU A 72 2.87 -5.77 4.33
CA LEU A 72 3.84 -6.14 3.32
C LEU A 72 5.08 -5.28 3.42
N SER A 73 6.19 -5.81 2.95
CA SER A 73 7.41 -5.03 2.77
C SER A 73 7.71 -4.79 1.30
N TRP A 74 7.24 -5.68 0.42
CA TRP A 74 7.61 -5.59 -0.98
C TRP A 74 6.58 -6.30 -1.84
N ILE A 75 6.26 -5.71 -2.97
CA ILE A 75 5.42 -6.35 -4.00
C ILE A 75 6.20 -6.32 -5.30
N SER A 76 6.36 -7.47 -5.92
CA SER A 76 6.97 -7.56 -7.22
C SER A 76 5.92 -8.05 -8.20
N VAL A 77 5.64 -7.28 -9.25
CA VAL A 77 4.69 -7.72 -10.26
C VAL A 77 5.44 -8.58 -11.25
N ARG A 78 5.05 -9.83 -11.34
CA ARG A 78 5.80 -10.83 -12.10
C ARG A 78 5.25 -10.93 -13.51
N HIS A 79 5.66 -10.02 -14.35
CA HIS A 79 5.24 -10.00 -15.76
C HIS A 79 5.79 -11.19 -16.53
N ASP A 80 6.79 -11.85 -15.96
CA ASP A 80 7.43 -13.00 -16.60
C ASP A 80 6.67 -14.30 -16.36
N LEU A 81 5.69 -14.29 -15.45
CA LEU A 81 4.93 -15.50 -15.14
C LEU A 81 3.56 -15.42 -15.84
N THR A 82 3.10 -16.56 -16.31
CA THR A 82 1.82 -16.63 -17.01
C THR A 82 0.70 -16.75 -15.99
N PRO A 83 -0.27 -15.82 -15.98
CA PRO A 83 -1.39 -15.94 -15.05
C PRO A 83 -2.36 -17.04 -15.47
N SER A 84 -3.19 -17.46 -14.54
CA SER A 84 -4.18 -18.49 -14.82
C SER A 84 -5.29 -17.99 -15.71
N ASN A 85 -5.43 -16.67 -15.86
CA ASN A 85 -6.53 -16.04 -16.57
C ASN A 85 -6.02 -14.73 -17.14
N PRO A 86 -6.43 -14.37 -18.39
CA PRO A 86 -5.93 -13.13 -18.99
C PRO A 86 -6.28 -11.86 -18.22
N SER A 87 -7.32 -11.92 -17.37
CA SER A 87 -7.70 -10.76 -16.57
C SER A 87 -6.85 -10.60 -15.33
N TYR A 88 -5.94 -11.52 -15.06
CA TYR A 88 -5.14 -11.51 -13.84
C TYR A 88 -3.69 -11.25 -14.17
N ILE A 89 -2.92 -10.96 -13.12
CA ILE A 89 -1.49 -10.82 -13.23
C ILE A 89 -0.87 -11.43 -11.97
N LYS A 90 0.30 -11.99 -12.09
CA LYS A 90 0.95 -12.63 -10.96
C LYS A 90 1.81 -11.65 -10.19
N LEU A 91 1.78 -11.79 -8.88
CA LEU A 91 2.53 -10.97 -7.96
C LEU A 91 3.34 -11.86 -7.03
N GLU A 92 4.49 -11.36 -6.63
CA GLU A 92 5.20 -11.96 -5.52
C GLU A 92 5.09 -10.98 -4.35
N LEU A 93 4.46 -11.43 -3.27
CA LEU A 93 4.28 -10.61 -2.08
C LEU A 93 5.26 -11.05 -1.02
N THR A 94 5.96 -10.09 -0.44
CA THR A 94 6.85 -10.35 0.68
C THR A 94 6.26 -9.64 1.89
N PHE A 95 6.02 -10.41 2.93
CA PHE A 95 5.39 -9.90 4.14
C PHE A 95 6.47 -9.40 5.10
N LYS A 96 6.05 -8.60 6.07
CA LYS A 96 6.98 -8.04 7.05
C LYS A 96 7.73 -9.10 7.82
N ASN A 97 7.11 -10.26 8.02
CA ASN A 97 7.76 -11.34 8.76
C ASN A 97 8.76 -12.10 7.92
N GLY A 98 8.98 -11.69 6.68
CA GLY A 98 9.97 -12.33 5.83
C GLY A 98 9.45 -13.43 4.92
N THR A 99 8.23 -13.87 5.10
CA THR A 99 7.68 -14.89 4.21
C THR A 99 7.25 -14.26 2.90
N SER A 100 7.24 -15.05 1.84
CA SER A 100 6.79 -14.56 0.55
C SER A 100 6.05 -15.67 -0.17
N GLY A 101 5.28 -15.28 -1.20
CA GLY A 101 4.54 -16.23 -1.99
C GLY A 101 4.06 -15.59 -3.27
N ILE A 102 3.62 -16.44 -4.20
CA ILE A 102 3.11 -16.00 -5.49
C ILE A 102 1.59 -15.98 -5.42
N TYR A 103 1.01 -14.87 -5.84
CA TYR A 103 -0.43 -14.66 -5.84
C TYR A 103 -0.84 -14.09 -7.17
N GLU A 104 -2.14 -14.01 -7.39
CA GLU A 104 -2.69 -13.35 -8.57
C GLU A 104 -3.67 -12.27 -8.14
N MET A 105 -3.80 -11.24 -8.96
CA MET A 105 -4.83 -10.25 -8.73
C MET A 105 -5.34 -9.76 -10.07
N VAL A 106 -6.51 -9.13 -10.04
CA VAL A 106 -7.08 -8.54 -11.24
C VAL A 106 -6.14 -7.43 -11.71
N ARG A 107 -5.76 -7.49 -12.98
CA ARG A 107 -4.69 -6.64 -13.49
C ARG A 107 -5.08 -5.17 -13.59
N TYR A 108 -6.35 -4.85 -13.50
CA TYR A 108 -6.83 -3.48 -13.65
C TYR A 108 -7.09 -2.79 -12.32
N ILE A 109 -6.79 -3.43 -11.21
CA ILE A 109 -6.90 -2.78 -9.91
C ILE A 109 -5.90 -1.64 -9.85
N ARG A 110 -6.34 -0.51 -9.31
CA ARG A 110 -5.49 0.67 -9.24
C ARG A 110 -4.97 0.88 -7.83
N PHE A 111 -3.73 1.29 -7.76
CA PHE A 111 -3.13 1.77 -6.52
C PHE A 111 -3.15 3.28 -6.61
N THR A 112 -3.64 3.92 -5.56
CA THR A 112 -3.81 5.37 -5.54
C THR A 112 -3.18 5.94 -4.30
N GLY A 113 -2.97 7.24 -4.32
CA GLY A 113 -2.44 7.95 -3.17
C GLY A 113 -2.10 9.36 -3.56
N LYS A 114 -1.20 9.96 -2.80
CA LYS A 114 -0.83 11.35 -2.97
C LYS A 114 0.66 11.48 -3.15
N THR A 115 1.05 12.33 -4.09
CA THR A 115 2.44 12.68 -4.30
C THR A 115 2.58 14.17 -4.06
N GLU A 116 3.80 14.68 -4.18
CA GLU A 116 4.02 16.12 -4.06
C GLU A 116 3.31 16.90 -5.14
N GLU A 117 2.97 16.24 -6.23
CA GLU A 117 2.33 16.90 -7.35
C GLU A 117 0.82 16.71 -7.38
N GLY A 118 0.28 16.02 -6.40
CA GLY A 118 -1.16 15.82 -6.33
C GLY A 118 -1.54 14.35 -6.27
N ASN A 119 -2.73 14.06 -6.74
CA ASN A 119 -3.25 12.69 -6.71
C ASN A 119 -2.51 11.81 -7.71
N PHE A 120 -2.35 10.55 -7.33
CA PHE A 120 -1.62 9.60 -8.15
C PHE A 120 -2.43 8.32 -8.26
N ALA A 121 -2.43 7.71 -9.44
CA ALA A 121 -3.11 6.44 -9.66
C ALA A 121 -2.37 5.66 -10.73
N ILE A 122 -2.25 4.35 -10.52
CA ILE A 122 -1.61 3.48 -11.50
C ILE A 122 -2.25 2.10 -11.38
N GLN A 123 -2.47 1.45 -12.51
CA GLN A 123 -2.99 0.09 -12.50
C GLN A 123 -1.86 -0.89 -12.24
N VAL A 124 -2.20 -2.00 -11.58
CA VAL A 124 -1.17 -2.96 -11.19
C VAL A 124 -0.45 -3.52 -12.41
N LYS A 125 -1.13 -3.63 -13.54
CA LYS A 125 -0.49 -4.14 -14.75
C LYS A 125 0.64 -3.27 -15.24
N ASP A 126 0.68 -2.01 -14.82
CA ASP A 126 1.71 -1.07 -15.24
C ASP A 126 2.80 -0.89 -14.19
N ILE A 127 2.77 -1.67 -13.15
CA ILE A 127 3.72 -1.57 -12.05
C ILE A 127 4.79 -2.64 -12.21
N ASN A 128 6.02 -2.29 -11.86
CA ASN A 128 7.09 -3.25 -11.76
C ASN A 128 7.25 -3.72 -10.31
N THR A 129 7.45 -2.79 -9.40
CA THR A 129 7.62 -3.13 -7.99
C THR A 129 6.98 -2.08 -7.11
N ILE A 130 6.64 -2.47 -5.89
CA ILE A 130 6.20 -1.55 -4.85
C ILE A 130 6.98 -1.86 -3.59
N GLU A 131 7.68 -0.86 -3.08
CA GLU A 131 8.35 -0.97 -1.81
C GLU A 131 7.52 -0.27 -0.76
N ILE A 132 7.16 -0.98 0.31
CA ILE A 132 6.37 -0.40 1.38
C ILE A 132 7.32 0.21 2.39
N VAL A 133 7.24 1.52 2.54
CA VAL A 133 8.12 2.25 3.44
C VAL A 133 7.50 2.23 4.83
N GLN A 134 8.26 1.74 5.81
CA GLN A 134 7.73 1.65 7.15
C GLN A 134 7.63 3.01 7.78
N LYS A 135 6.48 3.29 8.36
CA LYS A 135 6.31 4.49 9.14
C LYS A 135 6.59 4.18 10.59
N THR A 136 7.37 4.98 11.21
CA THR A 136 7.64 4.80 12.63
C THR A 136 6.86 5.78 13.48
#